data_c97b8581ab65b065d4f32868248dbf8f
#
_entry.id   c97b8581ab65b065d4f32868248dbf8f
#
_cell.length_a   1.000
_cell.length_b   1.000
_cell.length_c   1.000
_cell.angle_alpha   90.00
_cell.angle_beta   90.00
_cell.angle_gamma   90.00
#
_symmetry.space_group_name_H-M   'P 1'
#
loop_
_entity.id
_entity.type
_entity.pdbx_description
1 polymer ?
#
loop_
_entity_poly.entity_id
_entity_poly.type
_entity_poly.pdbx_seq_one_letter_code
_entity_poly.pdbx_strand_id
1 'polypeptide(L)'
;MKKRKTLPLVLFLVLTLLPVLSGCSSSSPGSAGTDGLKSITLNEVAHSIFYAPMYVAIEEGYFADEGLDVTLVTGFGADKTMTAVLTGEADIGFMGSESTIYTYAGGASDYVVNFAQLTQRAGNFLVSREPIDDFQWDMLKGKTVLGGRAGGMPEMVFEYILKKNNMDPKSDLSIDQSIDFGSTAAAFSGGQGDFSVVIHNLLLHYTKT
;
A
#
# COMPACT_ATOMS: atom_id res chain seq x y z
N MET A 1 -36.71 -73.59 -2.52
CA MET A 1 -36.20 -72.54 -1.61
C MET A 1 -34.76 -72.90 -1.28
N LYS A 2 -33.75 -72.23 -1.88
CA LYS A 2 -32.34 -72.37 -1.53
C LYS A 2 -31.70 -71.01 -1.57
N LYS A 3 -31.49 -70.36 -0.37
CA LYS A 3 -30.76 -69.10 -0.20
C LYS A 3 -29.28 -69.36 -0.41
N ARG A 4 -28.69 -68.77 -1.44
CA ARG A 4 -27.24 -68.81 -1.68
C ARG A 4 -26.54 -67.75 -0.80
N LYS A 5 -25.64 -68.23 0.05
CA LYS A 5 -24.73 -67.44 0.87
C LYS A 5 -23.51 -67.04 0.03
N THR A 6 -23.51 -65.86 -0.58
CA THR A 6 -22.39 -65.36 -1.39
C THR A 6 -21.70 -64.10 -0.76
N LEU A 7 -22.04 -63.79 0.50
CA LEU A 7 -21.53 -62.57 1.13
C LEU A 7 -20.10 -62.59 1.71
N PRO A 8 -19.51 -63.74 2.12
CA PRO A 8 -18.17 -63.70 2.71
C PRO A 8 -17.02 -63.71 1.67
N LEU A 9 -17.29 -64.00 0.39
CA LEU A 9 -16.20 -64.06 -0.63
C LEU A 9 -15.84 -62.69 -1.19
N VAL A 10 -16.74 -61.75 -1.22
CA VAL A 10 -16.51 -60.39 -1.72
C VAL A 10 -15.74 -59.53 -0.71
N LEU A 11 -15.96 -59.77 0.58
CA LEU A 11 -15.30 -59.03 1.65
C LEU A 11 -13.81 -59.39 1.78
N PHE A 12 -13.39 -60.60 1.38
CA PHE A 12 -12.01 -61.06 1.45
C PHE A 12 -11.17 -60.56 0.26
N LEU A 13 -11.79 -60.26 -0.89
CA LEU A 13 -11.09 -59.77 -2.08
C LEU A 13 -10.78 -58.26 -2.00
N VAL A 14 -11.53 -57.51 -1.20
CA VAL A 14 -11.32 -56.05 -1.05
C VAL A 14 -10.18 -55.74 -0.05
N LEU A 15 -9.84 -56.68 0.86
CA LEU A 15 -8.83 -56.45 1.89
C LEU A 15 -7.39 -56.74 1.43
N THR A 16 -7.19 -57.35 0.23
CA THR A 16 -5.85 -57.69 -0.30
C THR A 16 -5.31 -56.68 -1.33
N LEU A 17 -6.05 -55.61 -1.67
CA LEU A 17 -5.64 -54.62 -2.68
C LEU A 17 -5.11 -53.31 -2.09
N LEU A 18 -4.78 -53.22 -0.79
CA LEU A 18 -4.44 -51.99 -0.08
C LEU A 18 -3.00 -51.85 0.42
N PRO A 19 -1.96 -52.34 -0.24
CA PRO A 19 -0.64 -51.79 0.03
C PRO A 19 0.22 -51.59 -1.22
N VAL A 20 -0.12 -50.68 -2.12
CA VAL A 20 0.86 -50.19 -3.13
C VAL A 20 0.60 -48.71 -3.47
N LEU A 21 0.40 -47.88 -2.48
CA LEU A 21 0.43 -46.42 -2.65
C LEU A 21 1.39 -45.79 -1.65
N SER A 22 2.56 -46.40 -1.46
CA SER A 22 3.74 -45.73 -0.95
C SER A 22 4.44 -45.06 -2.14
N GLY A 23 3.75 -44.13 -2.79
CA GLY A 23 4.29 -43.31 -3.86
C GLY A 23 5.14 -42.19 -3.29
N CYS A 24 6.37 -42.12 -3.74
CA CYS A 24 7.39 -41.11 -3.54
C CYS A 24 6.83 -39.71 -3.29
N SER A 25 7.11 -39.18 -2.09
CA SER A 25 7.16 -37.77 -1.84
C SER A 25 8.34 -37.23 -2.66
N SER A 26 8.06 -36.72 -3.84
CA SER A 26 8.99 -35.83 -4.54
C SER A 26 9.06 -34.53 -3.74
N SER A 27 10.11 -34.39 -2.95
CA SER A 27 10.52 -33.14 -2.36
C SER A 27 10.77 -32.14 -3.50
N SER A 28 9.81 -31.25 -3.77
CA SER A 28 10.05 -30.02 -4.51
C SER A 28 11.05 -29.18 -3.71
N PRO A 29 12.13 -28.66 -4.34
CA PRO A 29 13.02 -27.75 -3.65
C PRO A 29 12.33 -26.40 -3.54
N GLY A 30 12.16 -25.88 -2.33
CA GLY A 30 11.93 -24.47 -2.06
C GLY A 30 10.52 -24.06 -1.72
N SER A 31 10.01 -24.51 -0.60
CA SER A 31 9.24 -23.67 0.30
C SER A 31 9.96 -23.75 1.62
N ALA A 32 10.76 -22.74 1.96
CA ALA A 32 11.22 -22.55 3.31
C ALA A 32 9.96 -22.47 4.18
N GLY A 33 9.75 -23.45 5.04
CA GLY A 33 8.58 -23.49 5.90
C GLY A 33 8.59 -22.25 6.80
N THR A 34 7.48 -21.53 6.82
CA THR A 34 7.20 -20.41 7.74
C THR A 34 6.91 -20.90 9.16
N ASP A 35 7.17 -22.19 9.43
CA ASP A 35 6.99 -22.78 10.75
C ASP A 35 7.97 -22.14 11.76
N GLY A 36 7.44 -21.23 12.58
CA GLY A 36 8.17 -20.53 13.63
C GLY A 36 8.37 -19.04 13.44
N LEU A 37 8.03 -18.48 12.25
CA LEU A 37 8.08 -17.04 12.04
C LEU A 37 6.83 -16.37 12.62
N LYS A 38 7.02 -15.15 13.15
CA LYS A 38 5.90 -14.32 13.60
C LYS A 38 5.29 -13.58 12.42
N SER A 39 4.04 -13.86 12.08
CA SER A 39 3.32 -13.11 11.03
C SER A 39 3.08 -11.67 11.44
N ILE A 40 3.37 -10.75 10.51
CA ILE A 40 3.18 -9.30 10.64
C ILE A 40 2.50 -8.79 9.37
N THR A 41 1.40 -8.07 9.53
CA THR A 41 0.76 -7.32 8.43
C THR A 41 1.28 -5.89 8.44
N LEU A 42 1.96 -5.48 7.36
CA LEU A 42 2.44 -4.13 7.14
C LEU A 42 1.56 -3.45 6.06
N ASN A 43 0.91 -2.35 6.41
CA ASN A 43 0.10 -1.57 5.48
C ASN A 43 0.88 -0.32 5.01
N GLU A 44 1.10 -0.19 3.70
CA GLU A 44 1.75 0.96 3.08
C GLU A 44 0.76 1.91 2.42
N VAL A 45 1.06 3.21 2.37
CA VAL A 45 0.17 4.21 1.75
C VAL A 45 0.09 4.12 0.24
N ALA A 46 1.14 3.64 -0.41
CA ALA A 46 1.21 3.48 -1.86
C ALA A 46 2.33 2.51 -2.21
N HIS A 47 2.16 1.73 -3.28
CA HIS A 47 3.26 0.94 -3.83
C HIS A 47 4.17 1.83 -4.67
N SER A 48 5.41 2.07 -4.21
CA SER A 48 6.29 3.08 -4.81
C SER A 48 7.75 2.70 -4.73
N ILE A 49 8.50 2.94 -5.80
CA ILE A 49 9.97 2.80 -5.81
C ILE A 49 10.64 3.62 -4.69
N PHE A 50 9.95 4.61 -4.16
CA PHE A 50 10.40 5.41 -3.02
C PHE A 50 10.60 4.56 -1.74
N TYR A 51 9.95 3.40 -1.68
CA TYR A 51 10.03 2.42 -0.59
C TYR A 51 10.87 1.19 -0.93
N ALA A 52 11.66 1.25 -2.01
CA ALA A 52 12.46 0.12 -2.49
C ALA A 52 13.29 -0.59 -1.41
N PRO A 53 13.92 0.09 -0.43
CA PRO A 53 14.65 -0.63 0.63
C PRO A 53 13.78 -1.60 1.42
N MET A 54 12.51 -1.26 1.67
CA MET A 54 11.56 -2.15 2.34
C MET A 54 11.22 -3.38 1.48
N TYR A 55 10.98 -3.17 0.17
CA TYR A 55 10.69 -4.27 -0.74
C TYR A 55 11.88 -5.22 -0.89
N VAL A 56 13.09 -4.67 -1.00
CA VAL A 56 14.32 -5.48 -1.02
C VAL A 56 14.43 -6.31 0.27
N ALA A 57 14.14 -5.73 1.42
CA ALA A 57 14.19 -6.45 2.69
C ALA A 57 13.18 -7.60 2.76
N ILE A 58 12.01 -7.46 2.15
CA ILE A 58 11.00 -8.52 2.04
C ILE A 58 11.48 -9.61 1.06
N GLU A 59 11.86 -9.22 -0.17
CA GLU A 59 12.22 -10.15 -1.25
C GLU A 59 13.51 -10.94 -0.96
N GLU A 60 14.51 -10.30 -0.34
CA GLU A 60 15.77 -10.93 0.02
C GLU A 60 15.69 -11.73 1.34
N GLY A 61 14.52 -11.73 2.01
CA GLY A 61 14.28 -12.52 3.20
C GLY A 61 14.87 -11.96 4.50
N TYR A 62 15.30 -10.69 4.54
CA TYR A 62 15.88 -10.08 5.74
C TYR A 62 14.92 -10.04 6.93
N PHE A 63 13.61 -9.92 6.68
CA PHE A 63 12.61 -10.05 7.74
C PHE A 63 12.48 -11.49 8.24
N ALA A 64 12.58 -12.46 7.34
CA ALA A 64 12.56 -13.88 7.73
C ALA A 64 13.78 -14.27 8.57
N ASP A 65 14.96 -13.72 8.26
CA ASP A 65 16.19 -13.89 9.06
C ASP A 65 16.02 -13.36 10.49
N GLU A 66 15.16 -12.34 10.68
CA GLU A 66 14.80 -11.78 11.99
C GLU A 66 13.56 -12.46 12.61
N GLY A 67 13.10 -13.57 12.04
CA GLY A 67 11.97 -14.33 12.57
C GLY A 67 10.59 -13.76 12.24
N LEU A 68 10.49 -12.93 11.20
CA LEU A 68 9.24 -12.29 10.80
C LEU A 68 8.79 -12.77 9.42
N ASP A 69 7.49 -13.08 9.30
CA ASP A 69 6.79 -13.32 8.05
C ASP A 69 5.92 -12.10 7.74
N VAL A 70 6.39 -11.25 6.81
CA VAL A 70 5.78 -9.96 6.53
C VAL A 70 4.84 -10.03 5.33
N THR A 71 3.55 -9.80 5.58
CA THR A 71 2.54 -9.58 4.54
C THR A 71 2.40 -8.08 4.26
N LEU A 72 2.69 -7.66 3.04
CA LEU A 72 2.55 -6.27 2.61
C LEU A 72 1.18 -6.03 1.98
N VAL A 73 0.48 -4.99 2.46
CA VAL A 73 -0.83 -4.55 1.95
C VAL A 73 -0.76 -3.08 1.58
N THR A 74 -1.30 -2.70 0.42
CA THR A 74 -1.35 -1.30 0.00
C THR A 74 -2.71 -0.68 0.32
N GLY A 75 -2.73 0.36 1.16
CA GLY A 75 -3.95 1.07 1.57
C GLY A 75 -4.41 2.17 0.62
N PHE A 76 -3.54 2.67 -0.26
CA PHE A 76 -3.79 3.77 -1.20
C PHE A 76 -4.17 5.11 -0.55
N GLY A 77 -3.70 5.35 0.67
CA GLY A 77 -3.89 6.60 1.38
C GLY A 77 -3.47 6.51 2.84
N ALA A 78 -2.94 7.61 3.39
CA ALA A 78 -2.49 7.67 4.77
C ALA A 78 -3.66 7.52 5.77
N ASP A 79 -4.84 8.03 5.42
CA ASP A 79 -6.10 7.85 6.15
C ASP A 79 -6.49 6.38 6.26
N LYS A 80 -6.35 5.63 5.18
CA LYS A 80 -6.67 4.19 5.14
C LYS A 80 -5.64 3.35 5.90
N THR A 81 -4.36 3.66 5.72
CA THR A 81 -3.27 3.00 6.46
C THR A 81 -3.40 3.23 7.97
N MET A 82 -3.71 4.46 8.39
CA MET A 82 -3.97 4.77 9.79
C MET A 82 -5.16 3.97 10.32
N THR A 83 -6.26 3.92 9.57
CA THR A 83 -7.44 3.15 9.94
C THR A 83 -7.11 1.67 10.11
N ALA A 84 -6.37 1.06 9.16
CA ALA A 84 -5.99 -0.35 9.23
C ALA A 84 -5.20 -0.68 10.52
N VAL A 85 -4.31 0.22 10.96
CA VAL A 85 -3.56 0.02 12.23
C VAL A 85 -4.48 0.20 13.43
N LEU A 86 -5.32 1.24 13.47
CA LEU A 86 -6.21 1.50 14.60
C LEU A 86 -7.29 0.43 14.75
N THR A 87 -7.73 -0.21 13.67
CA THR A 87 -8.71 -1.31 13.71
C THR A 87 -8.08 -2.69 13.94
N GLY A 88 -6.76 -2.79 13.94
CA GLY A 88 -6.04 -4.06 14.06
C GLY A 88 -6.01 -4.91 12.79
N GLU A 89 -6.37 -4.34 11.63
CA GLU A 89 -6.21 -4.99 10.32
C GLU A 89 -4.74 -5.03 9.89
N ALA A 90 -3.91 -4.13 10.41
CA ALA A 90 -2.48 -4.13 10.22
C ALA A 90 -1.74 -3.93 11.55
N ASP A 91 -0.61 -4.62 11.71
CA ASP A 91 0.26 -4.48 12.88
C ASP A 91 1.12 -3.23 12.78
N ILE A 92 1.53 -2.88 11.56
CA ILE A 92 2.42 -1.75 11.25
C ILE A 92 1.84 -0.94 10.10
N GLY A 93 1.81 0.39 10.25
CA GLY A 93 1.51 1.34 9.19
C GLY A 93 2.77 2.01 8.67
N PHE A 94 3.01 1.93 7.36
CA PHE A 94 4.06 2.69 6.70
C PHE A 94 3.45 3.91 6.02
N MET A 95 3.53 5.05 6.70
CA MET A 95 2.89 6.31 6.32
C MET A 95 3.69 7.50 6.85
N GLY A 96 3.33 8.71 6.44
CA GLY A 96 3.93 9.92 6.98
C GLY A 96 3.59 10.13 8.45
N SER A 97 4.53 10.68 9.22
CA SER A 97 4.37 10.94 10.65
C SER A 97 3.28 11.95 10.96
N GLU A 98 2.90 12.80 9.99
CA GLU A 98 1.80 13.75 10.12
C GLU A 98 0.47 13.04 10.41
N SER A 99 0.25 11.84 9.91
CA SER A 99 -0.98 11.07 10.15
C SER A 99 -1.19 10.79 11.64
N THR A 100 -0.11 10.52 12.39
CA THR A 100 -0.17 10.32 13.85
C THR A 100 -0.50 11.62 14.56
N ILE A 101 0.05 12.75 14.09
CA ILE A 101 -0.22 14.08 14.65
C ILE A 101 -1.69 14.46 14.42
N TYR A 102 -2.22 14.26 13.23
CA TYR A 102 -3.63 14.55 12.93
C TYR A 102 -4.59 13.70 13.75
N THR A 103 -4.30 12.40 13.90
CA THR A 103 -5.11 11.49 14.70
C THR A 103 -5.14 11.94 16.17
N TYR A 104 -3.99 12.24 16.74
CA TYR A 104 -3.88 12.73 18.11
C TYR A 104 -4.57 14.08 18.28
N ALA A 105 -4.30 15.06 17.39
CA ALA A 105 -4.91 16.38 17.43
C ALA A 105 -6.42 16.35 17.19
N GLY A 106 -6.93 15.36 16.45
CA GLY A 106 -8.34 15.11 16.24
C GLY A 106 -9.08 14.56 17.48
N GLY A 107 -8.36 14.32 18.58
CA GLY A 107 -8.95 13.85 19.83
C GLY A 107 -9.24 12.36 19.87
N ALA A 108 -8.58 11.56 19.05
CA ALA A 108 -8.69 10.10 19.11
C ALA A 108 -8.24 9.62 20.51
N SER A 109 -9.01 8.71 21.09
CA SER A 109 -8.68 8.07 22.38
C SER A 109 -7.57 7.04 22.26
N ASP A 110 -7.36 6.53 21.05
CA ASP A 110 -6.28 5.61 20.70
C ASP A 110 -5.48 6.20 19.54
N TYR A 111 -4.16 6.02 19.55
CA TYR A 111 -3.25 6.58 18.56
C TYR A 111 -2.02 5.71 18.41
N VAL A 112 -1.41 5.77 17.22
CA VAL A 112 -0.19 5.03 16.92
C VAL A 112 1.06 5.81 17.33
N VAL A 113 2.17 5.08 17.55
CA VAL A 113 3.48 5.65 17.90
C VAL A 113 4.45 5.41 16.75
N ASN A 114 5.15 6.45 16.31
CA ASN A 114 6.22 6.34 15.34
C ASN A 114 7.45 5.72 16.00
N PHE A 115 8.00 4.64 15.42
CA PHE A 115 9.16 3.94 15.96
C PHE A 115 10.36 3.87 15.00
N ALA A 116 10.14 4.09 13.70
CA ALA A 116 11.19 4.04 12.69
C ALA A 116 10.92 5.05 11.56
N GLN A 117 11.98 5.52 10.92
CA GLN A 117 11.93 6.40 9.76
C GLN A 117 12.74 5.78 8.62
N LEU A 118 12.07 5.46 7.49
CA LEU A 118 12.71 4.90 6.31
C LEU A 118 13.10 5.97 5.28
N THR A 119 12.34 7.06 5.20
CA THR A 119 12.56 8.12 4.21
C THR A 119 12.75 9.45 4.92
N GLN A 120 13.70 10.27 4.44
CA GLN A 120 14.02 11.57 5.05
C GLN A 120 13.48 12.76 4.28
N ARG A 121 13.07 12.57 3.02
CA ARG A 121 12.59 13.65 2.15
C ARG A 121 11.38 13.20 1.38
N ALA A 122 10.38 14.07 1.28
CA ALA A 122 9.24 13.85 0.41
C ALA A 122 9.67 14.03 -1.05
N GLY A 123 9.32 13.06 -1.90
CA GLY A 123 9.56 13.10 -3.35
C GLY A 123 8.31 13.50 -4.10
N ASN A 124 7.72 14.66 -3.75
CA ASN A 124 6.49 15.14 -4.39
C ASN A 124 6.82 16.22 -5.41
N PHE A 125 6.05 16.23 -6.50
CA PHE A 125 6.19 17.16 -7.61
C PHE A 125 4.82 17.72 -7.99
N LEU A 126 4.77 19.01 -8.30
CA LEU A 126 3.62 19.62 -8.93
C LEU A 126 3.79 19.49 -10.45
N VAL A 127 2.83 18.89 -11.10
CA VAL A 127 2.83 18.64 -12.55
C VAL A 127 1.71 19.44 -13.19
N SER A 128 2.01 20.14 -14.28
CA SER A 128 1.05 20.84 -15.13
C SER A 128 0.69 19.97 -16.34
N ARG A 129 -0.46 20.26 -16.99
CA ARG A 129 -0.83 19.60 -18.26
C ARG A 129 0.03 20.06 -19.41
N GLU A 130 0.30 21.35 -19.45
CA GLU A 130 1.09 21.98 -20.50
C GLU A 130 2.43 22.44 -19.92
N PRO A 131 3.48 22.45 -20.75
CA PRO A 131 4.77 23.00 -20.33
C PRO A 131 4.64 24.47 -19.87
N ILE A 132 5.28 24.79 -18.77
CA ILE A 132 5.34 26.14 -18.21
C ILE A 132 6.80 26.50 -18.00
N ASP A 133 7.33 27.42 -18.82
CA ASP A 133 8.76 27.77 -18.78
C ASP A 133 9.13 28.63 -17.56
N ASP A 134 8.21 29.45 -17.05
CA ASP A 134 8.44 30.32 -15.88
C ASP A 134 7.26 30.21 -14.92
N PHE A 135 7.21 29.09 -14.18
CA PHE A 135 6.15 28.82 -13.22
C PHE A 135 6.17 29.78 -12.04
N GLN A 136 5.02 30.39 -11.76
CA GLN A 136 4.77 31.19 -10.57
C GLN A 136 3.60 30.59 -9.78
N TRP A 137 3.67 30.61 -8.46
CA TRP A 137 2.64 29.99 -7.60
C TRP A 137 1.25 30.60 -7.79
N ASP A 138 1.16 31.89 -8.10
CA ASP A 138 -0.12 32.58 -8.35
C ASP A 138 -0.85 32.11 -9.61
N MET A 139 -0.17 31.40 -10.51
CA MET A 139 -0.80 30.72 -11.67
C MET A 139 -1.79 29.63 -11.26
N LEU A 140 -1.72 29.17 -10.00
CA LEU A 140 -2.66 28.21 -9.46
C LEU A 140 -4.01 28.84 -9.04
N LYS A 141 -4.13 30.16 -9.01
CA LYS A 141 -5.38 30.84 -8.63
C LYS A 141 -6.51 30.47 -9.55
N GLY A 142 -7.63 30.03 -8.95
CA GLY A 142 -8.82 29.57 -9.68
C GLY A 142 -8.66 28.23 -10.38
N LYS A 143 -7.55 27.52 -10.18
CA LYS A 143 -7.27 26.21 -10.76
C LYS A 143 -7.73 25.07 -9.86
N THR A 144 -7.92 23.90 -10.48
CA THR A 144 -8.13 22.63 -9.76
C THR A 144 -6.84 21.84 -9.73
N VAL A 145 -6.38 21.48 -8.53
CA VAL A 145 -5.19 20.67 -8.30
C VAL A 145 -5.60 19.34 -7.69
N LEU A 146 -5.15 18.22 -8.27
CA LEU A 146 -5.25 16.93 -7.63
C LEU A 146 -4.17 16.89 -6.54
N GLY A 147 -4.55 17.20 -5.31
CA GLY A 147 -3.63 17.58 -4.23
C GLY A 147 -3.10 16.43 -3.37
N GLY A 148 -3.48 15.19 -3.69
CA GLY A 148 -3.25 14.03 -2.82
C GLY A 148 -4.38 13.84 -1.81
N ARG A 149 -4.25 12.80 -0.98
CA ARG A 149 -5.28 12.46 0.03
C ARG A 149 -5.20 13.37 1.24
N ALA A 150 -6.36 13.71 1.78
CA ALA A 150 -6.48 14.50 3.01
C ALA A 150 -5.68 13.87 4.16
N GLY A 151 -4.90 14.69 4.85
CA GLY A 151 -4.08 14.25 5.97
C GLY A 151 -2.81 13.48 5.59
N GLY A 152 -2.45 13.45 4.31
CA GLY A 152 -1.20 12.87 3.82
C GLY A 152 -0.10 13.90 3.63
N MET A 153 1.16 13.44 3.65
CA MET A 153 2.34 14.30 3.47
C MET A 153 2.30 15.14 2.19
N PRO A 154 1.90 14.60 1.01
CA PRO A 154 1.86 15.39 -0.22
C PRO A 154 0.94 16.61 -0.11
N GLU A 155 -0.24 16.43 0.44
CA GLU A 155 -1.24 17.48 0.61
C GLU A 155 -0.77 18.53 1.64
N MET A 156 -0.30 18.08 2.79
CA MET A 156 0.18 18.96 3.85
C MET A 156 1.35 19.85 3.37
N VAL A 157 2.32 19.27 2.67
CA VAL A 157 3.47 20.01 2.11
C VAL A 157 3.01 20.98 1.04
N PHE A 158 2.09 20.60 0.18
CA PHE A 158 1.53 21.46 -0.85
C PHE A 158 0.83 22.68 -0.22
N GLU A 159 -0.06 22.47 0.74
CA GLU A 159 -0.70 23.59 1.46
C GLU A 159 0.31 24.51 2.16
N TYR A 160 1.35 23.92 2.78
CA TYR A 160 2.41 24.71 3.40
C TYR A 160 3.12 25.61 2.38
N ILE A 161 3.45 25.08 1.21
CA ILE A 161 4.10 25.84 0.13
C ILE A 161 3.17 26.97 -0.37
N LEU A 162 1.88 26.69 -0.57
CA LEU A 162 0.91 27.72 -0.95
C LEU A 162 0.90 28.88 0.06
N LYS A 163 0.77 28.57 1.34
CA LYS A 163 0.80 29.57 2.44
C LYS A 163 2.10 30.38 2.46
N LYS A 164 3.24 29.74 2.18
CA LYS A 164 4.55 30.42 2.06
C LYS A 164 4.64 31.38 0.87
N ASN A 165 3.84 31.14 -0.16
CA ASN A 165 3.74 31.99 -1.35
C ASN A 165 2.53 32.93 -1.28
N ASN A 166 2.00 33.21 -0.08
CA ASN A 166 0.87 34.11 0.17
C ASN A 166 -0.42 33.69 -0.57
N MET A 167 -0.63 32.38 -0.72
CA MET A 167 -1.86 31.81 -1.23
C MET A 167 -2.64 31.10 -0.13
N ASP A 168 -3.95 31.30 -0.11
CA ASP A 168 -4.85 30.57 0.77
C ASP A 168 -5.31 29.28 0.07
N PRO A 169 -4.94 28.08 0.58
CA PRO A 169 -5.33 26.81 -0.03
C PRO A 169 -6.84 26.56 -0.05
N LYS A 170 -7.63 27.33 0.73
CA LYS A 170 -9.08 27.16 0.83
C LYS A 170 -9.87 28.06 -0.11
N SER A 171 -9.31 29.19 -0.50
CA SER A 171 -10.02 30.23 -1.27
C SER A 171 -9.41 30.54 -2.62
N ASP A 172 -8.09 30.38 -2.79
CA ASP A 172 -7.40 30.78 -4.02
C ASP A 172 -7.47 29.72 -5.13
N LEU A 173 -7.67 28.44 -4.78
CA LEU A 173 -7.73 27.33 -5.71
C LEU A 173 -8.63 26.20 -5.17
N SER A 174 -8.91 25.22 -6.02
CA SER A 174 -9.61 24.00 -5.59
C SER A 174 -8.61 22.86 -5.45
N ILE A 175 -8.47 22.26 -4.25
CA ILE A 175 -7.63 21.09 -4.02
C ILE A 175 -8.53 19.87 -3.91
N ASP A 176 -8.49 18.98 -4.93
CA ASP A 176 -9.21 17.71 -4.89
C ASP A 176 -8.39 16.67 -4.13
N GLN A 177 -8.93 16.24 -3.00
CA GLN A 177 -8.32 15.26 -2.08
C GLN A 177 -9.05 13.91 -2.11
N SER A 178 -10.02 13.74 -3.00
CA SER A 178 -10.90 12.55 -3.05
C SER A 178 -10.27 11.36 -3.77
N ILE A 179 -9.22 11.60 -4.59
CA ILE A 179 -8.63 10.59 -5.47
C ILE A 179 -7.55 9.80 -4.72
N ASP A 180 -7.65 8.49 -4.77
CA ASP A 180 -6.64 7.60 -4.21
C ASP A 180 -5.30 7.70 -4.95
N PHE A 181 -4.18 7.50 -4.24
CA PHE A 181 -2.83 7.58 -4.84
C PHE A 181 -2.65 6.71 -6.07
N GLY A 182 -3.19 5.49 -6.06
CA GLY A 182 -3.11 4.58 -7.20
C GLY A 182 -3.86 5.06 -8.45
N SER A 183 -4.83 5.96 -8.29
CA SER A 183 -5.70 6.48 -9.37
C SER A 183 -5.33 7.88 -9.84
N THR A 184 -4.46 8.61 -9.13
CA THR A 184 -4.15 10.02 -9.41
C THR A 184 -3.59 10.23 -10.81
N ALA A 185 -2.65 9.38 -11.26
CA ALA A 185 -2.07 9.47 -12.60
C ALA A 185 -3.12 9.27 -13.70
N ALA A 186 -3.98 8.26 -13.55
CA ALA A 186 -5.05 7.97 -14.50
C ALA A 186 -6.09 9.11 -14.55
N ALA A 187 -6.48 9.64 -13.39
CA ALA A 187 -7.41 10.76 -13.29
C ALA A 187 -6.85 12.02 -13.97
N PHE A 188 -5.59 12.35 -13.71
CA PHE A 188 -4.93 13.47 -14.36
C PHE A 188 -4.79 13.26 -15.85
N SER A 189 -4.31 12.12 -16.33
CA SER A 189 -4.22 11.79 -17.76
C SER A 189 -5.60 11.78 -18.43
N GLY A 190 -6.65 11.40 -17.72
CA GLY A 190 -8.04 11.44 -18.17
C GLY A 190 -8.68 12.82 -18.19
N GLY A 191 -7.94 13.88 -17.88
CA GLY A 191 -8.42 15.26 -18.00
C GLY A 191 -8.91 15.89 -16.69
N GLN A 192 -8.81 15.22 -15.53
CA GLN A 192 -9.20 15.81 -14.25
C GLN A 192 -8.09 16.74 -13.71
N GLY A 193 -8.48 17.87 -13.17
CA GLY A 193 -7.60 18.89 -12.61
C GLY A 193 -6.73 19.61 -13.66
N ASP A 194 -6.25 20.77 -13.35
CA ASP A 194 -5.29 21.54 -14.16
C ASP A 194 -3.84 21.15 -13.83
N PHE A 195 -3.62 20.81 -12.56
CA PHE A 195 -2.35 20.37 -12.00
C PHE A 195 -2.54 19.12 -11.13
N SER A 196 -1.46 18.43 -10.88
CA SER A 196 -1.47 17.29 -9.94
C SER A 196 -0.23 17.27 -9.07
N VAL A 197 -0.40 17.01 -7.78
CA VAL A 197 0.69 16.68 -6.86
C VAL A 197 0.93 15.17 -6.92
N VAL A 198 2.06 14.77 -7.44
CA VAL A 198 2.41 13.36 -7.65
C VAL A 198 3.71 12.98 -6.95
N ILE A 199 3.83 11.72 -6.57
CA ILE A 199 5.09 11.15 -6.10
C ILE A 199 5.94 10.68 -7.29
N HIS A 200 7.23 10.62 -7.10
CA HIS A 200 8.25 10.44 -8.15
C HIS A 200 7.96 9.34 -9.19
N ASN A 201 7.50 8.17 -8.78
CA ASN A 201 7.22 7.06 -9.70
C ASN A 201 6.05 7.32 -10.66
N LEU A 202 5.12 8.20 -10.29
CA LEU A 202 3.99 8.58 -11.16
C LEU A 202 4.42 9.57 -12.26
N LEU A 203 5.51 10.32 -12.07
CA LEU A 203 6.06 11.21 -13.11
C LEU A 203 6.42 10.47 -14.40
N LEU A 204 6.90 9.23 -14.31
CA LEU A 204 7.27 8.43 -15.48
C LEU A 204 6.10 8.14 -16.41
N HIS A 205 4.86 8.25 -15.94
CA HIS A 205 3.68 8.13 -16.79
C HIS A 205 3.39 9.39 -17.60
N TYR A 206 3.88 10.56 -17.16
CA TYR A 206 3.64 11.84 -17.84
C TYR A 206 4.73 12.23 -18.86
N THR A 207 5.92 11.63 -18.78
CA THR A 207 7.05 11.95 -19.65
C THR A 207 7.12 11.11 -20.93
N LYS A 208 6.15 10.22 -21.19
CA LYS A 208 6.13 9.31 -22.35
C LYS A 208 5.16 9.76 -23.46
N THR A 209 4.60 10.93 -23.37
CA THR A 209 3.86 11.59 -24.44
C THR A 209 4.67 12.81 -24.92
#